data_728d67dfad1a69b7639e391c846e36a6
#
_entry.id   728d67dfad1a69b7639e391c846e36a6
#
_cell.length_a   1.000
_cell.length_b   1.000
_cell.length_c   1.000
_cell.angle_alpha   90.00
_cell.angle_beta   90.00
_cell.angle_gamma   90.00
#
_symmetry.space_group_name_H-M   'P 1'
#
loop_
_entity.id
_entity.type
_entity.pdbx_description
1 polymer ?
#
loop_
_entity_poly.entity_id
_entity_poly.type
_entity_poly.pdbx_seq_one_letter_code
_entity_poly.pdbx_strand_id
1 'polypeptide(L)'
;MESQKPSCTCGAEGKNRIIYSCSGVGSNVGQLTNAAASCLTTEGYGSGSCLAGLGGGVENLIGMGKTAGERVVIDGCPVACAKKILDAKGLPVDRYIIVTELGIAKTPGPAYRVEDVQAVVSAVRNLP
;
A
#
# COMPACT_ATOMS: atom_id res chain seq x y z
N MET A 1 0.91 22.39 -6.01
CA MET A 1 0.44 21.93 -6.20
C MET A 1 -0.59 21.76 -6.11
N GLU A 2 -1.11 21.74 -6.33
CA GLU A 2 -2.03 21.48 -6.26
C GLU A 2 -2.53 20.59 -6.52
N SER A 3 -2.54 20.28 -6.82
CA SER A 3 -2.90 19.50 -7.15
C SER A 3 -3.15 18.62 -7.13
N GLN A 4 -3.00 18.31 -7.03
CA GLN A 4 -3.27 17.33 -7.06
C GLN A 4 -4.04 16.71 -6.59
N LYS A 5 -4.75 16.74 -6.38
CA LYS A 5 -5.47 16.13 -5.98
C LYS A 5 -6.21 15.63 -6.62
N PRO A 6 -6.08 15.05 -6.80
CA PRO A 6 -6.73 14.46 -7.58
C PRO A 6 -7.75 13.83 -7.39
N SER A 7 -8.01 13.99 -7.10
CA SER A 7 -8.74 13.49 -6.90
C SER A 7 -9.45 13.07 -7.31
N CYS A 8 -9.53 13.12 -7.49
CA CYS A 8 -10.11 12.64 -7.78
C CYS A 8 -10.47 11.84 -8.18
N THR A 9 -9.96 12.13 -8.56
CA THR A 9 -10.15 11.07 -9.16
C THR A 9 -10.62 10.00 -8.57
N CYS A 10 -10.37 10.08 -7.74
CA CYS A 10 -10.89 9.09 -6.98
C CYS A 10 -12.24 8.71 -7.33
N GLY A 11 -12.84 9.61 -7.72
CA GLY A 11 -14.14 9.36 -8.14
C GLY A 11 -14.22 8.41 -9.27
N ALA A 12 -13.22 8.37 -10.09
CA ALA A 12 -13.21 7.49 -11.23
C ALA A 12 -13.36 6.04 -10.85
N GLU A 13 -12.78 5.66 -9.73
CA GLU A 13 -12.86 4.29 -9.25
C GLU A 13 -14.09 4.05 -8.40
N GLY A 14 -14.81 5.11 -8.07
CA GLY A 14 -16.00 5.01 -7.25
C GLY A 14 -15.74 4.57 -5.82
N LYS A 15 -14.50 4.58 -5.39
CA LYS A 15 -14.12 4.10 -4.08
C LYS A 15 -13.17 5.05 -3.40
N ASN A 16 -13.36 5.20 -2.09
CA ASN A 16 -12.39 5.91 -1.26
C ASN A 16 -11.39 4.87 -0.77
N ARG A 17 -10.38 4.56 -1.58
CA ARG A 17 -9.36 3.58 -1.25
C ARG A 17 -8.18 4.24 -0.58
N ILE A 18 -7.76 3.65 0.53
CA ILE A 18 -6.50 4.04 1.17
C ILE A 18 -5.51 2.90 0.97
N ILE A 19 -4.29 3.23 0.57
CA ILE A 19 -3.25 2.24 0.28
C ILE A 19 -2.19 2.29 1.37
N TYR A 20 -1.89 1.14 1.95
CA TYR A 20 -0.87 1.00 2.97
C TYR A 20 0.20 0.04 2.47
N SER A 21 1.45 0.46 2.52
CA SER A 21 2.58 -0.37 2.13
C SER A 21 3.54 -0.48 3.29
N CYS A 22 4.19 -1.63 3.45
CA CYS A 22 5.14 -1.78 4.54
C CYS A 22 6.37 -0.89 4.34
N SER A 23 6.76 -0.67 3.09
CA SER A 23 7.82 0.29 2.70
C SER A 23 9.15 0.08 3.42
N GLY A 24 9.45 -1.15 3.80
CA GLY A 24 10.67 -1.44 4.52
C GLY A 24 11.91 -1.21 3.66
N VAL A 25 12.88 -0.47 4.21
CA VAL A 25 14.09 -0.14 3.46
C VAL A 25 15.12 -1.25 3.52
N GLY A 26 14.90 -2.24 4.37
CA GLY A 26 15.84 -3.34 4.57
C GLY A 26 15.81 -4.42 3.50
N SER A 27 14.83 -4.39 2.58
CA SER A 27 14.73 -5.44 1.56
C SER A 27 14.17 -4.89 0.25
N ASN A 28 14.47 -5.62 -0.83
CA ASN A 28 13.92 -5.32 -2.14
C ASN A 28 12.39 -5.34 -2.13
N VAL A 29 11.80 -6.34 -1.49
CA VAL A 29 10.34 -6.48 -1.48
C VAL A 29 9.67 -5.38 -0.67
N GLY A 30 10.31 -4.90 0.40
CA GLY A 30 9.81 -3.75 1.14
C GLY A 30 9.76 -2.51 0.27
N GLN A 31 10.83 -2.26 -0.46
CA GLN A 31 10.88 -1.10 -1.36
C GLN A 31 9.94 -1.25 -2.55
N LEU A 32 9.72 -2.47 -3.03
CA LEU A 32 8.73 -2.71 -4.07
C LEU A 32 7.33 -2.32 -3.62
N THR A 33 6.98 -2.58 -2.34
CA THR A 33 5.66 -2.17 -1.85
C THR A 33 5.51 -0.66 -1.91
N ASN A 34 6.57 0.06 -1.56
CA ASN A 34 6.54 1.52 -1.59
C ASN A 34 6.40 2.05 -3.01
N ALA A 35 7.21 1.51 -3.93
CA ALA A 35 7.17 1.93 -5.32
C ALA A 35 5.81 1.65 -5.95
N ALA A 36 5.24 0.48 -5.66
CA ALA A 36 3.93 0.12 -6.19
C ALA A 36 2.82 1.02 -5.62
N ALA A 37 2.86 1.27 -4.32
CA ALA A 37 1.88 2.16 -3.69
C ALA A 37 1.96 3.56 -4.26
N SER A 38 3.18 4.04 -4.50
CA SER A 38 3.42 5.35 -5.10
C SER A 38 2.83 5.42 -6.51
N CYS A 39 3.07 4.39 -7.29
CA CYS A 39 2.55 4.28 -8.66
C CYS A 39 1.02 4.27 -8.67
N LEU A 40 0.43 3.44 -7.83
CA LEU A 40 -1.03 3.34 -7.73
C LEU A 40 -1.67 4.66 -7.28
N THR A 41 -1.00 5.37 -6.37
CA THR A 41 -1.49 6.67 -5.92
C THR A 41 -1.43 7.69 -7.05
N THR A 42 -0.33 7.73 -7.74
CA THR A 42 -0.15 8.66 -8.86
C THR A 42 -1.16 8.40 -9.97
N GLU A 43 -1.51 7.13 -10.19
CA GLU A 43 -2.45 6.75 -11.24
C GLU A 43 -3.92 6.91 -10.82
N GLY A 44 -4.18 7.31 -9.59
CA GLY A 44 -5.56 7.53 -9.13
C GLY A 44 -6.31 6.30 -8.66
N TYR A 45 -5.61 5.18 -8.50
CA TYR A 45 -6.24 3.96 -7.98
C TYR A 45 -6.72 4.13 -6.54
N GLY A 46 -6.00 4.89 -5.74
CA GLY A 46 -6.32 5.19 -4.36
C GLY A 46 -5.37 6.24 -3.83
N SER A 47 -5.39 6.43 -2.53
CA SER A 47 -4.53 7.40 -1.85
C SER A 47 -3.58 6.70 -0.90
N GLY A 48 -2.30 6.89 -1.11
CA GLY A 48 -1.29 6.34 -0.20
C GLY A 48 -1.37 7.00 1.16
N SER A 49 -1.15 6.23 2.21
CA SER A 49 -1.16 6.75 3.57
C SER A 49 0.15 6.40 4.28
N CYS A 50 0.41 7.07 5.38
CA CYS A 50 1.61 6.86 6.18
C CYS A 50 1.42 5.73 7.16
N LEU A 51 1.96 4.57 6.85
CA LEU A 51 1.84 3.43 7.73
C LEU A 51 2.54 3.67 9.08
N ALA A 52 3.71 4.31 9.06
CA ALA A 52 4.43 4.61 10.30
C ALA A 52 3.59 5.51 11.22
N GLY A 53 2.92 6.50 10.65
CA GLY A 53 2.04 7.36 11.43
C GLY A 53 0.85 6.61 11.99
N LEU A 54 0.26 5.74 11.19
CA LEU A 54 -0.84 4.90 11.66
C LEU A 54 -0.38 4.04 12.83
N GLY A 55 0.76 3.37 12.66
CA GLY A 55 1.31 2.52 13.71
C GLY A 55 1.69 3.29 14.96
N GLY A 56 2.11 4.53 14.79
CA GLY A 56 2.48 5.40 15.89
C GLY A 56 1.31 6.07 16.60
N GLY A 57 0.08 5.82 16.15
CA GLY A 57 -1.09 6.33 16.83
C GLY A 57 -1.52 7.74 16.44
N VAL A 58 -1.12 8.20 15.25
CA VAL A 58 -1.54 9.52 14.77
C VAL A 58 -3.04 9.48 14.52
N GLU A 59 -3.79 10.23 15.30
CA GLU A 59 -5.26 10.13 15.31
C GLU A 59 -5.89 10.41 13.97
N ASN A 60 -5.37 11.39 13.26
CA ASN A 60 -5.91 11.75 11.96
C ASN A 60 -5.82 10.60 10.97
N LEU A 61 -4.69 9.88 11.01
CA LEU A 61 -4.49 8.73 10.11
C LEU A 61 -5.36 7.55 10.50
N ILE A 62 -5.56 7.35 11.80
CA ILE A 62 -6.47 6.30 12.27
C ILE A 62 -7.89 6.62 11.80
N GLY A 63 -8.31 7.88 11.94
CA GLY A 63 -9.62 8.30 11.51
C GLY A 63 -9.86 8.10 10.02
N MET A 64 -8.87 8.45 9.20
CA MET A 64 -8.94 8.22 7.76
C MET A 64 -9.08 6.75 7.43
N GLY A 65 -8.36 5.89 8.14
CA GLY A 65 -8.47 4.45 7.95
C GLY A 65 -9.86 3.93 8.29
N LYS A 66 -10.48 4.48 9.34
CA LYS A 66 -11.81 4.05 9.77
C LYS A 66 -12.89 4.44 8.78
N THR A 67 -12.74 5.58 8.13
CA THR A 67 -13.76 6.08 7.20
C THR A 67 -13.49 5.71 5.75
N ALA A 68 -12.41 5.00 5.48
CA ALA A 68 -12.08 4.57 4.11
C ALA A 68 -13.16 3.64 3.56
N GLY A 69 -13.41 3.74 2.27
CA GLY A 69 -14.28 2.79 1.59
C GLY A 69 -13.61 1.43 1.43
N GLU A 70 -12.33 1.42 1.13
CA GLU A 70 -11.52 0.21 1.04
C GLU A 70 -10.12 0.47 1.56
N ARG A 71 -9.56 -0.52 2.25
CA ARG A 71 -8.16 -0.48 2.71
C ARG A 71 -7.39 -1.53 1.95
N VAL A 72 -6.43 -1.07 1.17
CA VAL A 72 -5.58 -1.91 0.33
C VAL A 72 -4.22 -1.99 1.00
N VAL A 73 -3.74 -3.20 1.26
CA VAL A 73 -2.50 -3.40 2.00
C VAL A 73 -1.52 -4.21 1.17
N ILE A 74 -0.31 -3.71 1.06
CA ILE A 74 0.76 -4.35 0.30
C ILE A 74 1.92 -4.62 1.25
N ASP A 75 2.14 -5.89 1.57
CA ASP A 75 3.29 -6.32 2.37
C ASP A 75 4.32 -6.96 1.47
N GLY A 76 5.60 -6.79 1.82
CA GLY A 76 6.67 -7.36 1.02
C GLY A 76 6.88 -8.84 1.25
N CYS A 77 6.67 -9.30 2.47
CA CYS A 77 6.95 -10.70 2.84
C CYS A 77 5.99 -11.18 3.91
N PRO A 78 6.03 -12.48 4.26
CA PRO A 78 5.08 -13.04 5.24
C PRO A 78 5.19 -12.49 6.66
N VAL A 79 6.19 -11.67 6.96
CA VAL A 79 6.22 -10.98 8.25
C VAL A 79 4.96 -10.12 8.41
N ALA A 80 4.43 -9.61 7.30
CA ALA A 80 3.13 -8.94 7.27
C ALA A 80 3.04 -7.72 8.19
N CYS A 81 4.07 -6.88 8.14
CA CYS A 81 4.16 -5.71 9.02
C CYS A 81 2.98 -4.76 8.85
N ALA A 82 2.59 -4.47 7.62
CA ALA A 82 1.49 -3.54 7.39
C ALA A 82 0.17 -4.12 7.85
N LYS A 83 -0.08 -5.39 7.53
CA LYS A 83 -1.31 -6.04 7.98
C LYS A 83 -1.39 -6.07 9.51
N LYS A 84 -0.28 -6.35 10.16
CA LYS A 84 -0.24 -6.39 11.63
C LYS A 84 -0.56 -5.02 12.24
N ILE A 85 -0.10 -3.95 11.61
CA ILE A 85 -0.40 -2.61 12.09
C ILE A 85 -1.91 -2.32 11.96
N LEU A 86 -2.49 -2.61 10.81
CA LEU A 86 -3.92 -2.41 10.64
C LEU A 86 -4.72 -3.24 11.65
N ASP A 87 -4.35 -4.49 11.82
CA ASP A 87 -5.01 -5.37 12.79
C ASP A 87 -4.94 -4.78 14.20
N ALA A 88 -3.77 -4.26 14.60
CA ALA A 88 -3.59 -3.68 15.92
C ALA A 88 -4.43 -2.42 16.13
N LYS A 89 -4.74 -1.71 15.05
CA LYS A 89 -5.57 -0.50 15.12
C LYS A 89 -7.04 -0.78 14.87
N GLY A 90 -7.42 -2.03 14.73
CA GLY A 90 -8.82 -2.41 14.53
C GLY A 90 -9.34 -2.04 13.16
N LEU A 91 -8.47 -1.92 12.16
CA LEU A 91 -8.87 -1.58 10.80
C LEU A 91 -8.95 -2.84 9.95
N PRO A 92 -10.04 -3.05 9.23
CA PRO A 92 -10.12 -4.22 8.35
C PRO A 92 -9.20 -4.05 7.14
N VAL A 93 -8.73 -5.19 6.62
CA VAL A 93 -7.95 -5.23 5.39
C VAL A 93 -8.90 -5.75 4.31
N ASP A 94 -9.20 -4.90 3.33
CA ASP A 94 -10.17 -5.25 2.29
C ASP A 94 -9.53 -5.93 1.08
N ARG A 95 -8.32 -5.51 0.73
CA ARG A 95 -7.54 -6.10 -0.36
C ARG A 95 -6.12 -6.27 0.12
N TYR A 96 -5.57 -7.46 -0.10
CA TYR A 96 -4.26 -7.80 0.47
C TYR A 96 -3.39 -8.54 -0.50
N ILE A 97 -2.11 -8.17 -0.54
CA ILE A 97 -1.14 -8.86 -1.37
C ILE A 97 0.20 -8.90 -0.63
N ILE A 98 0.91 -10.01 -0.81
CA ILE A 98 2.27 -10.18 -0.30
C ILE A 98 3.17 -10.38 -1.52
N VAL A 99 4.16 -9.48 -1.66
CA VAL A 99 5.00 -9.45 -2.87
C VAL A 99 5.72 -10.77 -3.12
N THR A 100 6.22 -11.42 -2.06
CA THR A 100 6.91 -12.70 -2.25
C THR A 100 6.01 -13.79 -2.80
N GLU A 101 4.70 -13.65 -2.65
CA GLU A 101 3.76 -14.63 -3.20
C GLU A 101 3.58 -14.50 -4.71
N LEU A 102 4.15 -13.44 -5.29
CA LEU A 102 4.14 -13.27 -6.74
C LEU A 102 5.35 -13.92 -7.41
N GLY A 103 6.15 -14.64 -6.64
CA GLY A 103 7.35 -15.28 -7.18
C GLY A 103 8.59 -14.38 -7.13
N ILE A 104 8.52 -13.27 -6.42
CA ILE A 104 9.64 -12.34 -6.27
C ILE A 104 10.38 -12.69 -4.98
N ALA A 105 11.63 -13.12 -5.11
CA ALA A 105 12.42 -13.52 -3.95
C ALA A 105 12.84 -12.30 -3.13
N LYS A 106 12.75 -12.41 -1.80
CA LYS A 106 13.20 -11.37 -0.89
C LYS A 106 14.72 -11.40 -0.81
N THR A 107 15.37 -10.25 -0.98
CA THR A 107 16.82 -10.12 -0.83
C THR A 107 17.12 -8.96 0.12
N PRO A 108 18.26 -9.02 0.85
CA PRO A 108 18.64 -7.91 1.72
C PRO A 108 19.01 -6.68 0.92
N GLY A 109 18.77 -5.51 1.50
CA GLY A 109 19.07 -4.24 0.86
C GLY A 109 17.93 -3.74 -0.01
N PRO A 110 17.90 -2.44 -0.29
CA PRO A 110 16.73 -1.80 -0.88
C PRO A 110 16.64 -1.89 -2.40
N ALA A 111 17.67 -2.39 -3.08
CA ALA A 111 17.67 -2.42 -4.54
C ALA A 111 16.65 -3.41 -5.08
N TYR A 112 15.89 -3.00 -6.08
CA TYR A 112 14.86 -3.85 -6.68
C TYR A 112 14.85 -3.64 -8.19
N ARG A 113 14.19 -4.55 -8.91
CA ARG A 113 14.04 -4.43 -10.35
C ARG A 113 12.81 -3.62 -10.69
N VAL A 114 12.97 -2.69 -11.61
CA VAL A 114 11.86 -1.83 -12.04
C VAL A 114 10.69 -2.63 -12.60
N GLU A 115 11.00 -3.72 -13.33
CA GLU A 115 9.98 -4.60 -13.90
C GLU A 115 9.07 -5.18 -12.81
N ASP A 116 9.62 -5.41 -11.63
CA ASP A 116 8.83 -6.00 -10.54
C ASP A 116 7.81 -5.02 -9.98
N VAL A 117 8.03 -3.72 -10.13
CA VAL A 117 7.05 -2.72 -9.70
C VAL A 117 5.74 -2.93 -10.46
N GLN A 118 5.82 -3.10 -11.79
CA GLN A 118 4.62 -3.28 -12.59
C GLN A 118 3.94 -4.61 -12.28
N ALA A 119 4.70 -5.63 -11.94
CA ALA A 119 4.11 -6.90 -11.53
C ALA A 119 3.27 -6.73 -10.26
N VAL A 120 3.77 -5.96 -9.29
CA VAL A 120 3.03 -5.70 -8.05
C VAL A 120 1.80 -4.85 -8.33
N VAL A 121 1.94 -3.77 -9.11
CA VAL A 121 0.83 -2.90 -9.47
C VAL A 121 -0.29 -3.69 -10.14
N SER A 122 0.07 -4.52 -11.13
CA SER A 122 -0.91 -5.33 -11.84
C SER A 122 -1.60 -6.32 -10.91
N ALA A 123 -0.85 -6.93 -10.00
CA ALA A 123 -1.43 -7.89 -9.05
C ALA A 123 -2.46 -7.22 -8.15
N VAL A 124 -2.18 -5.99 -7.70
CA VAL A 124 -3.14 -5.24 -6.88
C VAL A 124 -4.40 -4.92 -7.68
N ARG A 125 -4.23 -4.42 -8.90
CA ARG A 125 -5.38 -4.05 -9.74
C ARG A 125 -6.24 -5.25 -10.09
N ASN A 126 -5.64 -6.43 -10.20
CA ASN A 126 -6.37 -7.64 -10.59
C ASN A 126 -6.97 -8.40 -9.42
N LEU A 127 -6.87 -7.88 -8.20
CA LEU A 127 -7.55 -8.51 -7.07
C LEU A 127 -9.06 -8.44 -7.28
N PRO A 128 -9.78 -9.54 -6.96
CA PRO A 128 -11.22 -9.59 -7.15
C PRO A 128 -12.00 -8.61 -6.29
#